data_265840ec9509851bddd9390ab534fecf
#
_entry.id   265840ec9509851bddd9390ab534fecf
#
_cell.length_a   1.000
_cell.length_b   1.000
_cell.length_c   1.000
_cell.angle_alpha   90.00
_cell.angle_beta   90.00
_cell.angle_gamma   90.00
#
_symmetry.space_group_name_H-M   'P 1'
#
loop_
_entity.id
_entity.type
_entity.pdbx_description
1 polymer ?
#
loop_
_entity_poly.entity_id
_entity_poly.type
_entity_poly.pdbx_seq_one_letter_code
_entity_poly.pdbx_strand_id
1 'polypeptide(L)'
;DRNIAEMRKQLSALGFSYDWDREVATCKEDYYRWMQWLFIQFQKKGLVYKKENPVNWCPSCQTVLANEQVVEGACERCHTPVTKKHLSQWYLKITEYADTLLEDLDTLDGWPNKVKLMQKNWIGKSTGAEIRFEIDGTDKALEVYTTRCDTVYGVTFMVMAPEHPYVAELTKGTEYEQETKDYV
;
A
#
# COMPACT_ATOMS: atom_id res chain seq x y z
N ASP A 1 -19.42 -11.59 -21.31
CA ASP A 1 -20.82 -12.06 -21.38
C ASP A 1 -20.95 -13.58 -21.35
N ARG A 2 -20.15 -14.36 -22.11
CA ARG A 2 -20.25 -15.84 -22.14
C ARG A 2 -20.08 -16.48 -20.76
N ASN A 3 -19.11 -16.04 -19.97
CA ASN A 3 -18.85 -16.59 -18.63
C ASN A 3 -19.97 -16.23 -17.65
N ILE A 4 -20.55 -15.03 -17.76
CA ILE A 4 -21.71 -14.61 -16.95
C ILE A 4 -22.92 -15.50 -17.24
N ALA A 5 -23.21 -15.74 -18.51
CA ALA A 5 -24.31 -16.61 -18.92
C ALA A 5 -24.12 -18.07 -18.43
N GLU A 6 -22.89 -18.58 -18.51
CA GLU A 6 -22.58 -19.94 -18.02
C GLU A 6 -22.71 -20.03 -16.49
N MET A 7 -22.23 -19.04 -15.76
CA MET A 7 -22.37 -18.97 -14.29
C MET A 7 -23.84 -18.91 -13.88
N ARG A 8 -24.66 -18.08 -14.55
CA ARG A 8 -26.10 -18.01 -14.30
C ARG A 8 -26.78 -19.37 -14.51
N LYS A 9 -26.44 -20.07 -15.60
CA LYS A 9 -26.97 -21.42 -15.89
C LYS A 9 -26.61 -22.41 -14.79
N GLN A 10 -25.35 -22.41 -14.34
CA GLN A 10 -24.89 -23.31 -13.28
C GLN A 10 -25.57 -23.01 -11.95
N LEU A 11 -25.69 -21.75 -11.55
CA LEU A 11 -26.38 -21.34 -10.31
C LEU A 11 -27.87 -21.66 -10.38
N SER A 12 -28.52 -21.48 -11.53
CA SER A 12 -29.93 -21.84 -11.71
C SER A 12 -30.15 -23.35 -11.61
N ALA A 13 -29.22 -24.16 -12.12
CA ALA A 13 -29.29 -25.62 -12.02
C ALA A 13 -29.14 -26.13 -10.56
N LEU A 14 -28.48 -25.38 -9.69
CA LEU A 14 -28.38 -25.66 -8.26
C LEU A 14 -29.66 -25.29 -7.48
N GLY A 15 -30.64 -24.67 -8.13
CA GLY A 15 -31.93 -24.31 -7.51
C GLY A 15 -31.89 -23.10 -6.59
N PHE A 16 -30.89 -22.21 -6.73
CA PHE A 16 -30.89 -20.95 -6.00
C PHE A 16 -32.03 -20.03 -6.43
N SER A 17 -32.74 -19.46 -5.46
CA SER A 17 -33.85 -18.54 -5.66
C SER A 17 -33.42 -17.07 -5.74
N TYR A 18 -32.42 -16.79 -6.58
CA TYR A 18 -31.98 -15.41 -6.84
C TYR A 18 -33.01 -14.66 -7.70
N ASP A 19 -33.15 -13.38 -7.43
CA ASP A 19 -33.86 -12.46 -8.32
C ASP A 19 -32.92 -12.02 -9.45
N TRP A 20 -32.98 -12.74 -10.57
CA TRP A 20 -32.12 -12.50 -11.73
C TRP A 20 -32.34 -11.17 -12.43
N ASP A 21 -33.49 -10.51 -12.20
CA ASP A 21 -33.75 -9.16 -12.73
C ASP A 21 -32.92 -8.09 -12.00
N ARG A 22 -32.38 -8.45 -10.85
CA ARG A 22 -31.48 -7.60 -10.05
C ARG A 22 -30.00 -7.95 -10.21
N GLU A 23 -29.67 -8.73 -11.22
CA GLU A 23 -28.28 -9.06 -11.54
C GLU A 23 -27.50 -7.81 -11.93
N VAL A 24 -26.31 -7.65 -11.37
CA VAL A 24 -25.36 -6.59 -11.73
C VAL A 24 -24.05 -7.18 -12.25
N ALA A 25 -23.50 -6.58 -13.29
CA ALA A 25 -22.20 -6.96 -13.83
C ALA A 25 -21.23 -5.77 -13.72
N THR A 26 -20.28 -5.86 -12.81
CA THR A 26 -19.35 -4.77 -12.49
C THR A 26 -18.47 -4.35 -13.67
N CYS A 27 -18.36 -5.19 -14.71
CA CYS A 27 -17.62 -4.91 -15.93
C CYS A 27 -18.44 -4.15 -16.99
N LYS A 28 -19.72 -3.90 -16.74
CA LYS A 28 -20.60 -3.18 -17.67
C LYS A 28 -20.67 -1.68 -17.34
N GLU A 29 -20.93 -0.87 -18.37
CA GLU A 29 -20.94 0.59 -18.27
C GLU A 29 -22.00 1.12 -17.30
N ASP A 30 -23.18 0.52 -17.27
CA ASP A 30 -24.26 0.86 -16.34
C ASP A 30 -23.85 0.75 -14.88
N TYR A 31 -22.85 -0.10 -14.56
CA TYR A 31 -22.26 -0.23 -13.24
C TYR A 31 -21.01 0.63 -13.08
N TYR A 32 -19.96 0.45 -13.93
CA TYR A 32 -18.66 1.07 -13.68
C TYR A 32 -18.66 2.59 -13.86
N ARG A 33 -19.63 3.18 -14.58
CA ARG A 33 -19.80 4.65 -14.67
C ARG A 33 -19.88 5.29 -13.28
N TRP A 34 -20.48 4.61 -12.31
CA TRP A 34 -20.59 5.12 -10.94
C TRP A 34 -19.25 5.11 -10.21
N MET A 35 -18.41 4.11 -10.46
CA MET A 35 -17.02 4.10 -9.97
C MET A 35 -16.21 5.26 -10.56
N GLN A 36 -16.37 5.52 -11.86
CA GLN A 36 -15.73 6.66 -12.52
C GLN A 36 -16.24 7.99 -11.97
N TRP A 37 -17.54 8.12 -11.74
CA TRP A 37 -18.12 9.30 -11.12
C TRP A 37 -17.56 9.52 -9.71
N LEU A 38 -17.50 8.48 -8.88
CA LEU A 38 -16.97 8.55 -7.52
C LEU A 38 -15.48 8.97 -7.54
N PHE A 39 -14.69 8.40 -8.45
CA PHE A 39 -13.29 8.77 -8.62
C PHE A 39 -13.15 10.27 -8.96
N ILE A 40 -14.00 10.78 -9.86
CA ILE A 40 -14.01 12.22 -10.20
C ILE A 40 -14.38 13.08 -8.98
N GLN A 41 -15.30 12.62 -8.11
CA GLN A 41 -15.60 13.35 -6.87
C GLN A 41 -14.39 13.38 -5.93
N PHE A 42 -13.68 12.26 -5.79
CA PHE A 42 -12.43 12.22 -5.00
C PHE A 42 -11.35 13.14 -5.58
N GLN A 43 -11.21 13.18 -6.91
CA GLN A 43 -10.29 14.09 -7.58
C GLN A 43 -10.65 15.55 -7.31
N LYS A 44 -11.93 15.93 -7.45
CA LYS A 44 -12.42 17.30 -7.16
C LYS A 44 -12.17 17.72 -5.72
N LYS A 45 -12.19 16.78 -4.78
CA LYS A 45 -11.88 17.01 -3.36
C LYS A 45 -10.39 16.94 -3.03
N GLY A 46 -9.52 16.72 -4.01
CA GLY A 46 -8.07 16.62 -3.80
C GLY A 46 -7.64 15.35 -3.04
N LEU A 47 -8.50 14.34 -2.97
CA LEU A 47 -8.26 13.07 -2.27
C LEU A 47 -7.49 12.04 -3.10
N VAL A 48 -7.24 12.33 -4.38
CA VAL A 48 -6.43 11.48 -5.26
C VAL A 48 -5.29 12.29 -5.89
N TYR A 49 -4.18 11.61 -6.12
CA TYR A 49 -3.00 12.20 -6.76
C TYR A 49 -2.26 11.16 -7.60
N LYS A 50 -1.44 11.62 -8.53
CA LYS A 50 -0.53 10.74 -9.29
C LYS A 50 0.86 10.76 -8.69
N LYS A 51 1.47 9.59 -8.61
CA LYS A 51 2.86 9.44 -8.19
C LYS A 51 3.51 8.31 -9.00
N GLU A 52 4.76 8.53 -9.40
CA GLU A 52 5.59 7.45 -9.93
C GLU A 52 6.14 6.62 -8.76
N ASN A 53 5.93 5.32 -8.82
CA ASN A 53 6.36 4.41 -7.75
C ASN A 53 6.74 3.05 -8.35
N PRO A 54 7.68 2.32 -7.75
CA PRO A 54 7.95 0.94 -8.14
C PRO A 54 6.73 0.07 -7.79
N VAL A 55 6.26 -0.69 -8.77
CA VAL A 55 5.17 -1.66 -8.63
C VAL A 55 5.66 -3.05 -9.00
N ASN A 56 5.01 -4.08 -8.45
CA ASN A 56 5.26 -5.45 -8.86
C ASN A 56 4.72 -5.64 -10.28
N TRP A 57 5.57 -6.09 -11.18
CA TRP A 57 5.25 -6.29 -12.59
C TRP A 57 5.47 -7.73 -13.01
N CYS A 58 4.46 -8.37 -13.58
CA CYS A 58 4.61 -9.65 -14.23
C CYS A 58 4.91 -9.48 -15.73
N PRO A 59 6.12 -9.82 -16.20
CA PRO A 59 6.47 -9.64 -17.62
C PRO A 59 5.72 -10.58 -18.56
N SER A 60 5.27 -11.74 -18.08
CA SER A 60 4.49 -12.71 -18.85
C SER A 60 3.02 -12.28 -18.98
N CYS A 61 2.37 -11.93 -17.88
CA CYS A 61 0.97 -11.47 -17.89
C CYS A 61 0.84 -10.00 -18.34
N GLN A 62 1.94 -9.25 -18.41
CA GLN A 62 2.02 -7.83 -18.76
C GLN A 62 1.07 -6.98 -17.90
N THR A 63 1.07 -7.22 -16.60
CA THR A 63 0.19 -6.54 -15.64
C THR A 63 0.90 -6.21 -14.33
N VAL A 64 0.36 -5.21 -13.64
CA VAL A 64 0.74 -4.89 -12.26
C VAL A 64 0.10 -5.91 -11.33
N LEU A 65 0.84 -6.31 -10.29
CA LEU A 65 0.39 -7.25 -9.27
C LEU A 65 0.32 -6.55 -7.91
N ALA A 66 -0.74 -6.82 -7.15
CA ALA A 66 -0.79 -6.53 -5.73
C ALA A 66 0.23 -7.39 -4.96
N ASN A 67 0.60 -6.99 -3.74
CA ASN A 67 1.56 -7.75 -2.94
C ASN A 67 1.09 -9.20 -2.67
N GLU A 68 -0.21 -9.37 -2.45
CA GLU A 68 -0.85 -10.67 -2.21
C GLU A 68 -0.80 -11.60 -3.43
N GLN A 69 -0.59 -11.05 -4.63
CA GLN A 69 -0.48 -11.80 -5.88
C GLN A 69 0.96 -12.21 -6.22
N VAL A 70 1.89 -11.86 -5.34
CA VAL A 70 3.29 -12.28 -5.44
C VAL A 70 3.56 -13.36 -4.40
N VAL A 71 3.70 -14.59 -4.86
CA VAL A 71 3.96 -15.76 -4.02
C VAL A 71 5.39 -16.23 -4.28
N GLU A 72 6.22 -16.28 -3.25
CA GLU A 72 7.64 -16.70 -3.35
C GLU A 72 8.41 -15.96 -4.47
N GLY A 73 8.14 -14.65 -4.64
CA GLY A 73 8.79 -13.83 -5.67
C GLY A 73 8.24 -14.02 -7.09
N ALA A 74 7.21 -14.84 -7.27
CA ALA A 74 6.61 -15.14 -8.56
C ALA A 74 5.13 -14.74 -8.64
N CYS A 75 4.63 -14.58 -9.87
CA CYS A 75 3.22 -14.29 -10.13
C CYS A 75 2.34 -15.49 -9.75
N GLU A 76 1.31 -15.29 -8.93
CA GLU A 76 0.37 -16.34 -8.50
C GLU A 76 -0.30 -17.10 -9.66
N ARG A 77 -0.45 -16.42 -10.82
CA ARG A 77 -1.17 -16.96 -11.98
C ARG A 77 -0.30 -17.75 -12.93
N CYS A 78 0.88 -17.23 -13.27
CA CYS A 78 1.74 -17.82 -14.32
C CYS A 78 3.11 -18.27 -13.82
N HIS A 79 3.39 -18.09 -12.52
CA HIS A 79 4.64 -18.50 -11.85
C HIS A 79 5.92 -17.88 -12.45
N THR A 80 5.79 -16.82 -13.27
CA THR A 80 6.93 -16.06 -13.77
C THR A 80 7.50 -15.18 -12.67
N PRO A 81 8.83 -15.11 -12.49
CA PRO A 81 9.45 -14.18 -11.55
C PRO A 81 8.97 -12.75 -11.75
N VAL A 82 8.63 -12.09 -10.66
CA VAL A 82 8.12 -10.71 -10.66
C VAL A 82 9.29 -9.74 -10.65
N THR A 83 9.16 -8.67 -11.44
CA THR A 83 10.13 -7.57 -11.47
C THR A 83 9.53 -6.29 -10.91
N LYS A 84 10.37 -5.34 -10.50
CA LYS A 84 9.92 -3.99 -10.16
C LYS A 84 9.92 -3.11 -11.41
N LYS A 85 8.84 -2.35 -11.60
CA LYS A 85 8.71 -1.38 -12.70
C LYS A 85 8.19 -0.06 -12.16
N HIS A 86 8.85 1.04 -12.50
CA HIS A 86 8.37 2.37 -12.15
C HIS A 86 7.23 2.78 -13.09
N LEU A 87 6.07 3.04 -12.51
CA LEU A 87 4.88 3.48 -13.24
C LEU A 87 4.21 4.64 -12.53
N SER A 88 3.70 5.58 -13.32
CA SER A 88 2.82 6.62 -12.80
C SER A 88 1.45 6.03 -12.48
N GLN A 89 1.10 6.00 -11.19
CA GLN A 89 -0.13 5.41 -10.68
C GLN A 89 -0.98 6.45 -9.93
N TRP A 90 -2.27 6.19 -9.85
CA TRP A 90 -3.16 6.94 -8.99
C TRP A 90 -3.11 6.41 -7.56
N TYR A 91 -3.06 7.33 -6.62
CA TYR A 91 -3.08 7.07 -5.18
C TYR A 91 -4.24 7.81 -4.52
N LEU A 92 -4.84 7.17 -3.53
CA LEU A 92 -5.82 7.80 -2.63
C LEU A 92 -5.10 8.26 -1.37
N LYS A 93 -5.44 9.47 -0.88
CA LYS A 93 -4.96 9.99 0.40
C LYS A 93 -5.72 9.34 1.57
N ILE A 94 -5.51 8.04 1.78
CA ILE A 94 -6.26 7.24 2.76
C ILE A 94 -6.08 7.71 4.20
N THR A 95 -5.02 8.45 4.51
CA THR A 95 -4.72 8.98 5.85
C THR A 95 -5.35 10.36 6.13
N GLU A 96 -5.94 10.99 5.13
CA GLU A 96 -6.51 12.35 5.26
C GLU A 96 -7.59 12.44 6.34
N TYR A 97 -8.35 11.37 6.53
CA TYR A 97 -9.42 11.29 7.51
C TYR A 97 -9.08 10.41 8.72
N ALA A 98 -7.82 10.01 8.91
CA ALA A 98 -7.44 9.07 9.95
C ALA A 98 -7.81 9.56 11.36
N ASP A 99 -7.50 10.82 11.68
CA ASP A 99 -7.83 11.43 12.97
C ASP A 99 -9.35 11.55 13.16
N THR A 100 -10.06 12.08 12.17
CA THR A 100 -11.53 12.20 12.21
C THR A 100 -12.20 10.83 12.38
N LEU A 101 -11.77 9.81 11.63
CA LEU A 101 -12.31 8.46 11.79
C LEU A 101 -12.07 7.89 13.18
N LEU A 102 -10.91 8.18 13.78
CA LEU A 102 -10.61 7.73 15.14
C LEU A 102 -11.49 8.43 16.17
N GLU A 103 -11.68 9.73 16.08
CA GLU A 103 -12.53 10.54 16.97
C GLU A 103 -14.01 10.14 16.85
N ASP A 104 -14.49 9.94 15.61
CA ASP A 104 -15.88 9.57 15.33
C ASP A 104 -16.25 8.18 15.85
N LEU A 105 -15.29 7.29 16.17
CA LEU A 105 -15.59 6.00 16.81
C LEU A 105 -16.34 6.15 18.13
N ASP A 106 -16.10 7.24 18.86
CA ASP A 106 -16.75 7.49 20.15
C ASP A 106 -18.22 7.89 19.97
N THR A 107 -18.62 8.35 18.79
CA THR A 107 -20.01 8.71 18.45
C THR A 107 -20.87 7.54 17.97
N LEU A 108 -20.26 6.37 17.74
CA LEU A 108 -20.94 5.19 17.22
C LEU A 108 -21.53 4.31 18.33
N ASP A 109 -22.56 4.82 19.02
CA ASP A 109 -23.16 4.14 20.19
C ASP A 109 -23.75 2.76 19.89
N GLY A 110 -24.27 2.57 18.67
CA GLY A 110 -24.83 1.29 18.21
C GLY A 110 -23.80 0.23 17.79
N TRP A 111 -22.50 0.55 17.80
CA TRP A 111 -21.46 -0.37 17.35
C TRP A 111 -20.91 -1.22 18.51
N PRO A 112 -20.67 -2.53 18.30
CA PRO A 112 -20.04 -3.38 19.30
C PRO A 112 -18.64 -2.87 19.68
N ASN A 113 -18.30 -2.85 20.96
CA ASN A 113 -17.00 -2.39 21.46
C ASN A 113 -15.81 -3.12 20.81
N LYS A 114 -15.96 -4.41 20.51
CA LYS A 114 -14.93 -5.20 19.81
C LYS A 114 -14.62 -4.62 18.43
N VAL A 115 -15.64 -4.19 17.68
CA VAL A 115 -15.46 -3.59 16.36
C VAL A 115 -14.80 -2.22 16.46
N LYS A 116 -15.23 -1.38 17.40
CA LYS A 116 -14.57 -0.09 17.66
C LYS A 116 -13.10 -0.26 18.01
N LEU A 117 -12.76 -1.23 18.86
CA LEU A 117 -11.37 -1.53 19.22
C LEU A 117 -10.55 -1.99 18.00
N MET A 118 -11.11 -2.85 17.14
CA MET A 118 -10.44 -3.28 15.91
C MET A 118 -10.16 -2.10 14.97
N GLN A 119 -11.11 -1.19 14.80
CA GLN A 119 -10.93 0.03 13.99
C GLN A 119 -9.84 0.93 14.58
N LYS A 120 -9.87 1.18 15.90
CA LYS A 120 -8.85 1.97 16.60
C LYS A 120 -7.46 1.39 16.43
N ASN A 121 -7.31 0.08 16.61
CA ASN A 121 -6.04 -0.61 16.44
C ASN A 121 -5.55 -0.60 14.99
N TRP A 122 -6.46 -0.67 14.02
CA TRP A 122 -6.13 -0.59 12.60
C TRP A 122 -5.61 0.80 12.21
N ILE A 123 -6.25 1.88 12.69
CA ILE A 123 -5.80 3.26 12.46
C ILE A 123 -4.44 3.46 13.12
N GLY A 124 -4.25 2.93 14.32
CA GLY A 124 -2.95 2.81 14.97
C GLY A 124 -2.25 4.14 15.21
N LYS A 125 -2.99 5.18 15.67
CA LYS A 125 -2.38 6.48 15.99
C LYS A 125 -1.26 6.31 17.00
N SER A 126 -0.05 6.75 16.63
CA SER A 126 1.12 6.79 17.50
C SER A 126 1.65 8.20 17.60
N THR A 127 2.26 8.51 18.75
CA THR A 127 2.92 9.79 18.99
C THR A 127 4.40 9.51 19.28
N GLY A 128 5.26 10.28 18.65
CA GLY A 128 6.71 10.15 18.78
C GLY A 128 7.43 11.44 18.42
N ALA A 129 8.73 11.32 18.28
CA ALA A 129 9.61 12.43 17.88
C ALA A 129 10.43 12.06 16.66
N GLU A 130 10.66 13.02 15.79
CA GLU A 130 11.69 12.95 14.76
C GLU A 130 13.00 13.40 15.35
N ILE A 131 14.04 12.58 15.18
CA ILE A 131 15.38 12.86 15.69
C ILE A 131 16.31 12.90 14.48
N ARG A 132 17.10 13.97 14.41
CA ARG A 132 18.09 14.17 13.38
C ARG A 132 19.47 13.79 13.89
N PHE A 133 20.12 12.84 13.19
CA PHE A 133 21.48 12.44 13.43
C PHE A 133 22.38 12.99 12.32
N GLU A 134 23.32 13.84 12.68
CA GLU A 134 24.31 14.37 11.73
C GLU A 134 25.34 13.28 11.38
N ILE A 135 25.74 13.22 10.10
CA ILE A 135 26.76 12.30 9.63
C ILE A 135 28.09 13.04 9.65
N ASP A 136 28.99 12.62 10.54
CA ASP A 136 30.28 13.25 10.73
C ASP A 136 31.07 13.33 9.42
N GLY A 137 31.75 14.47 9.21
CA GLY A 137 32.51 14.74 7.99
C GLY A 137 31.65 15.06 6.73
N THR A 138 30.33 15.22 6.87
CA THR A 138 29.43 15.58 5.77
C THR A 138 28.49 16.71 6.17
N ASP A 139 27.75 17.26 5.20
CA ASP A 139 26.65 18.21 5.41
C ASP A 139 25.29 17.49 5.54
N LYS A 140 25.29 16.18 5.69
CA LYS A 140 24.11 15.32 5.68
C LYS A 140 23.69 14.89 7.07
N ALA A 141 22.41 14.54 7.17
CA ALA A 141 21.84 13.98 8.37
C ALA A 141 20.82 12.89 8.03
N LEU A 142 20.64 11.96 8.95
CA LEU A 142 19.57 10.96 8.94
C LEU A 142 18.48 11.41 9.88
N GLU A 143 17.24 11.44 9.38
CA GLU A 143 16.05 11.69 10.18
C GLU A 143 15.37 10.37 10.48
N VAL A 144 15.13 10.10 11.76
CA VAL A 144 14.46 8.89 12.22
C VAL A 144 13.29 9.26 13.11
N TYR A 145 12.18 8.56 12.92
CA TYR A 145 11.03 8.67 13.80
C TYR A 145 11.10 7.59 14.88
N THR A 146 10.84 7.97 16.13
CA THR A 146 10.74 7.03 17.25
C THR A 146 9.60 7.38 18.20
N THR A 147 8.91 6.37 18.71
CA THR A 147 7.97 6.52 19.83
C THR A 147 8.65 6.46 21.20
N ARG A 148 9.94 6.15 21.23
CA ARG A 148 10.76 6.02 22.43
C ARG A 148 11.95 6.98 22.41
N CYS A 149 11.66 8.29 22.32
CA CYS A 149 12.70 9.33 22.35
C CYS A 149 13.52 9.35 23.67
N ASP A 150 12.95 8.79 24.73
CA ASP A 150 13.62 8.59 26.03
C ASP A 150 14.86 7.68 25.96
N THR A 151 14.95 6.82 24.93
CA THR A 151 16.06 5.87 24.74
C THR A 151 17.20 6.41 23.87
N VAL A 152 17.11 7.65 23.36
CA VAL A 152 18.07 8.20 22.40
C VAL A 152 19.51 8.22 22.92
N TYR A 153 19.69 8.43 24.22
CA TYR A 153 21.02 8.44 24.83
C TYR A 153 21.72 7.07 24.90
N GLY A 154 20.97 6.00 24.61
CA GLY A 154 21.51 4.64 24.49
C GLY A 154 21.84 4.21 23.05
N VAL A 155 21.71 5.09 22.07
CA VAL A 155 22.02 4.79 20.67
C VAL A 155 23.52 4.64 20.50
N THR A 156 23.96 3.48 19.95
CA THR A 156 25.37 3.16 19.71
C THR A 156 25.67 2.92 18.22
N PHE A 157 24.66 2.70 17.40
CA PHE A 157 24.79 2.54 15.94
C PHE A 157 23.51 2.92 15.22
N MET A 158 23.62 3.16 13.91
CA MET A 158 22.52 3.44 13.02
C MET A 158 22.49 2.43 11.87
N VAL A 159 21.30 1.93 11.51
CA VAL A 159 21.11 1.01 10.39
C VAL A 159 20.31 1.71 9.30
N MET A 160 20.79 1.59 8.06
CA MET A 160 20.10 2.08 6.86
C MET A 160 19.70 0.90 5.97
N ALA A 161 18.58 1.07 5.22
CA ALA A 161 18.27 0.14 4.16
C ALA A 161 19.35 0.17 3.07
N PRO A 162 19.71 -0.98 2.47
CA PRO A 162 20.75 -1.03 1.43
C PRO A 162 20.49 -0.09 0.25
N GLU A 163 19.21 0.10 -0.10
CA GLU A 163 18.77 0.95 -1.20
C GLU A 163 18.74 2.45 -0.84
N HIS A 164 19.08 2.81 0.39
CA HIS A 164 19.08 4.22 0.80
C HIS A 164 20.10 5.02 -0.02
N PRO A 165 19.76 6.22 -0.55
CA PRO A 165 20.64 6.99 -1.44
C PRO A 165 22.02 7.28 -0.85
N TYR A 166 22.12 7.41 0.47
CA TYR A 166 23.39 7.71 1.16
C TYR A 166 24.32 6.49 1.24
N VAL A 167 23.83 5.26 1.12
CA VAL A 167 24.66 4.06 1.25
C VAL A 167 25.77 4.05 0.21
N ALA A 168 25.41 4.22 -1.07
CA ALA A 168 26.38 4.24 -2.16
C ALA A 168 27.41 5.37 -2.02
N GLU A 169 27.00 6.50 -1.44
CA GLU A 169 27.88 7.66 -1.28
C GLU A 169 28.83 7.50 -0.08
N LEU A 170 28.31 7.06 1.06
CA LEU A 170 29.08 6.88 2.28
C LEU A 170 30.08 5.73 2.21
N THR A 171 29.80 4.71 1.38
CA THR A 171 30.71 3.58 1.17
C THR A 171 31.74 3.83 0.07
N LYS A 172 31.58 4.86 -0.75
CA LYS A 172 32.48 5.18 -1.87
C LYS A 172 33.90 5.44 -1.38
N GLY A 173 34.87 4.69 -1.94
CA GLY A 173 36.27 4.79 -1.59
C GLY A 173 36.64 4.13 -0.27
N THR A 174 35.72 3.45 0.41
CA THR A 174 36.02 2.64 1.60
C THR A 174 36.29 1.18 1.21
N GLU A 175 36.83 0.40 2.15
CA GLU A 175 37.01 -1.05 1.96
C GLU A 175 35.70 -1.83 1.76
N TYR A 176 34.56 -1.27 2.14
CA TYR A 176 33.23 -1.87 2.06
C TYR A 176 32.49 -1.54 0.76
N GLU A 177 33.04 -0.71 -0.13
CA GLU A 177 32.36 -0.26 -1.34
C GLU A 177 31.90 -1.41 -2.25
N GLN A 178 32.81 -2.39 -2.48
CA GLN A 178 32.49 -3.51 -3.37
C GLN A 178 31.49 -4.47 -2.75
N GLU A 179 31.68 -4.82 -1.48
CA GLU A 179 30.74 -5.69 -0.75
C GLU A 179 29.32 -5.10 -0.70
N THR A 180 29.22 -3.78 -0.48
CA THR A 180 27.95 -3.08 -0.48
C THR A 180 27.27 -3.12 -1.85
N LYS A 181 28.02 -2.91 -2.94
CA LYS A 181 27.49 -2.99 -4.32
C LYS A 181 26.99 -4.38 -4.70
N ASP A 182 27.68 -5.41 -4.20
CA ASP A 182 27.32 -6.81 -4.48
C ASP A 182 26.07 -7.22 -3.69
N TYR A 183 25.81 -6.55 -2.56
CA TYR A 183 24.64 -6.81 -1.70
C TYR A 183 23.35 -6.09 -2.19
N VAL A 184 23.46 -4.90 -2.77
CA VAL A 184 22.32 -4.09 -3.28
C VAL A 184 21.86 -4.59 -4.64
#